data_4e5c861295b80cd4d37731eca625e022
#
_entry.id   4e5c861295b80cd4d37731eca625e022
#
_cell.length_a   1.000
_cell.length_b   1.000
_cell.length_c   1.000
_cell.angle_alpha   90.00
_cell.angle_beta   90.00
_cell.angle_gamma   90.00
#
_symmetry.space_group_name_H-M   'P 1'
#
loop_
_entity.id
_entity.type
_entity.pdbx_description
1 polymer ?
#
loop_
_entity_poly.entity_id
_entity_poly.type
_entity_poly.pdbx_seq_one_letter_code
_entity_poly.pdbx_strand_id
1 'polypeptide(L)'
;MKSNKIIFLSILICSFDQLTKLIAITTTPARYTPILPGLIRLNLVKNKGAAFSILSSFPFLLSIISLTVALVLILWIYSRSSFNYYNALGIGFLLGGTLGNGLDRWRLGYVVDFIQLIPVNFPIFNFADISINIALIFLLLDILSKKRI
;
A
#
# COMPACT_ATOMS: atom_id res chain seq x y z
N MET A 1 16.54 -0.16 -13.97
CA MET A 1 16.18 -1.52 -13.48
C MET A 1 15.30 -2.20 -14.52
N LYS A 2 15.39 -3.54 -14.73
CA LYS A 2 14.54 -4.28 -15.67
C LYS A 2 13.14 -4.54 -15.09
N SER A 3 12.13 -4.66 -15.96
CA SER A 3 10.73 -4.88 -15.62
C SER A 3 10.52 -6.03 -14.61
N ASN A 4 11.17 -7.18 -14.82
CA ASN A 4 11.02 -8.33 -13.93
C ASN A 4 11.42 -8.06 -12.47
N LYS A 5 12.44 -7.19 -12.25
CA LYS A 5 12.84 -6.80 -10.89
C LYS A 5 11.81 -5.90 -10.21
N ILE A 6 11.11 -5.06 -10.99
CA ILE A 6 10.04 -4.20 -10.47
C ILE A 6 8.84 -5.06 -10.07
N ILE A 7 8.43 -5.98 -10.95
CA ILE A 7 7.34 -6.93 -10.66
C ILE A 7 7.66 -7.79 -9.44
N PHE A 8 8.89 -8.32 -9.35
CA PHE A 8 9.30 -9.11 -8.20
C PHE A 8 9.21 -8.30 -6.88
N LEU A 9 9.69 -7.06 -6.89
CA LEU A 9 9.57 -6.16 -5.75
C LEU A 9 8.10 -5.93 -5.37
N SER A 10 7.23 -5.70 -6.36
CA SER A 10 5.79 -5.48 -6.12
C SER A 10 5.12 -6.71 -5.51
N ILE A 11 5.48 -7.91 -5.96
CA ILE A 11 4.98 -9.17 -5.39
C ILE A 11 5.44 -9.33 -3.94
N LEU A 12 6.71 -9.06 -3.64
CA LEU A 12 7.23 -9.12 -2.28
C LEU A 12 6.48 -8.17 -1.34
N ILE A 13 6.26 -6.92 -1.76
CA ILE A 13 5.55 -5.90 -0.97
C ILE A 13 4.10 -6.32 -0.74
N CYS A 14 3.41 -6.76 -1.78
CA CYS A 14 2.04 -7.25 -1.68
C CYS A 14 1.94 -8.46 -0.76
N SER A 15 2.84 -9.43 -0.89
CA SER A 15 2.89 -10.62 -0.03
C SER A 15 3.15 -10.27 1.43
N PHE A 16 4.06 -9.34 1.68
CA PHE A 16 4.36 -8.86 3.02
C PHE A 16 3.15 -8.15 3.66
N ASP A 17 2.47 -7.28 2.89
CA ASP A 17 1.24 -6.63 3.33
C ASP A 17 0.16 -7.66 3.71
N GLN A 18 -0.11 -8.63 2.84
CA GLN A 18 -1.11 -9.68 3.09
C GLN A 18 -0.75 -10.56 4.29
N LEU A 19 0.54 -10.89 4.45
CA LEU A 19 1.02 -11.65 5.61
C LEU A 19 0.81 -10.89 6.92
N THR A 20 1.16 -9.61 6.96
CA THR A 20 1.00 -8.78 8.17
C THR A 20 -0.47 -8.55 8.51
N LYS A 21 -1.36 -8.40 7.53
CA LYS A 21 -2.81 -8.36 7.71
C LYS A 21 -3.34 -9.68 8.28
N LEU A 22 -2.88 -10.81 7.76
CA LEU A 22 -3.25 -12.13 8.30
C LEU A 22 -2.81 -12.27 9.76
N ILE A 23 -1.56 -11.92 10.07
CA ILE A 23 -1.06 -11.92 11.45
C ILE A 23 -1.92 -11.01 12.33
N ALA A 24 -2.21 -9.78 11.90
CA ALA A 24 -3.05 -8.85 12.65
C ALA A 24 -4.44 -9.42 12.94
N ILE A 25 -5.09 -10.07 11.97
CA ILE A 25 -6.40 -10.69 12.14
C ILE A 25 -6.35 -11.84 13.14
N THR A 26 -5.29 -12.66 13.11
CA THR A 26 -5.19 -13.88 13.92
C THR A 26 -4.67 -13.62 15.33
N THR A 27 -3.85 -12.57 15.53
CA THR A 27 -3.18 -12.31 16.81
C THR A 27 -3.76 -11.16 17.60
N THR A 28 -4.54 -10.26 16.95
CA THR A 28 -5.12 -9.13 17.66
C THR A 28 -6.44 -9.56 18.30
N PRO A 29 -6.50 -9.69 19.64
CA PRO A 29 -7.77 -9.95 20.34
C PRO A 29 -8.71 -8.75 20.15
N ALA A 30 -9.98 -8.91 20.51
CA ALA A 30 -11.02 -7.87 20.39
C ALA A 30 -10.69 -6.52 21.10
N ARG A 31 -9.54 -6.42 21.75
CA ARG A 31 -9.01 -5.21 22.42
C ARG A 31 -7.65 -4.82 21.83
N TYR A 32 -7.34 -3.54 21.96
CA TYR A 32 -6.08 -2.95 21.51
C TYR A 32 -4.85 -3.66 22.08
N THR A 33 -3.90 -4.06 21.20
CA THR A 33 -2.64 -4.66 21.62
C THR A 33 -1.52 -3.64 21.44
N PRO A 34 -0.86 -3.19 22.52
CA PRO A 34 0.26 -2.25 22.38
C PRO A 34 1.47 -2.96 21.74
N ILE A 35 2.07 -2.31 20.72
CA ILE A 35 3.37 -2.73 20.15
C ILE A 35 4.47 -1.94 20.81
N LEU A 36 4.34 -0.60 20.83
CA LEU A 36 5.20 0.33 21.54
C LEU A 36 4.34 1.16 22.47
N PRO A 37 4.44 0.96 23.81
CA PRO A 37 3.61 1.68 24.78
C PRO A 37 3.67 3.20 24.57
N GLY A 38 2.52 3.83 24.53
CA GLY A 38 2.37 5.27 24.31
C GLY A 38 2.56 5.76 22.85
N LEU A 39 3.04 4.93 21.93
CA LEU A 39 3.32 5.34 20.55
C LEU A 39 2.47 4.60 19.51
N ILE A 40 2.51 3.26 19.52
CA ILE A 40 1.88 2.42 18.49
C ILE A 40 1.11 1.29 19.14
N ARG A 41 -0.11 1.06 18.65
CA ARG A 41 -0.91 -0.11 19.02
C ARG A 41 -1.53 -0.78 17.80
N LEU A 42 -1.83 -2.07 17.91
CA LEU A 42 -2.69 -2.76 16.97
C LEU A 42 -4.15 -2.42 17.29
N ASN A 43 -4.88 -1.96 16.30
CA ASN A 43 -6.30 -1.71 16.35
C ASN A 43 -6.94 -2.11 15.02
N LEU A 44 -7.58 -3.28 15.00
CA LEU A 44 -8.12 -3.86 13.77
C LEU A 44 -9.37 -3.12 13.32
N VAL A 45 -9.34 -2.56 12.12
CA VAL A 45 -10.45 -1.81 11.50
C VAL A 45 -10.72 -2.32 10.09
N LYS A 46 -12.01 -2.45 9.77
CA LYS A 46 -12.50 -2.76 8.42
C LYS A 46 -12.76 -1.46 7.67
N ASN A 47 -11.80 -1.00 6.88
CA ASN A 47 -11.88 0.25 6.14
C ASN A 47 -12.59 0.04 4.79
N LYS A 48 -13.81 0.55 4.65
CA LYS A 48 -14.58 0.48 3.40
C LYS A 48 -14.27 1.64 2.44
N GLY A 49 -13.54 2.67 2.90
CA GLY A 49 -13.19 3.85 2.11
C GLY A 49 -11.75 3.82 1.58
N ALA A 50 -11.33 4.98 1.08
CA ALA A 50 -9.92 5.33 0.89
C ALA A 50 -9.38 6.03 2.15
N ALA A 51 -8.25 6.77 2.03
CA ALA A 51 -7.73 7.59 3.13
C ALA A 51 -8.83 8.53 3.67
N PHE A 52 -8.86 8.70 5.00
CA PHE A 52 -9.88 9.51 5.69
C PHE A 52 -11.33 9.11 5.41
N SER A 53 -11.58 7.81 5.13
CA SER A 53 -12.91 7.26 4.80
C SER A 53 -13.57 7.87 3.56
N ILE A 54 -12.81 8.51 2.68
CA ILE A 54 -13.32 9.03 1.39
C ILE A 54 -13.88 7.86 0.59
N LEU A 55 -15.02 8.05 -0.07
CA LEU A 55 -15.73 7.04 -0.88
C LEU A 55 -16.12 5.77 -0.09
N SER A 56 -16.28 5.83 1.23
CA SER A 56 -16.68 4.67 2.06
C SER A 56 -18.04 4.08 1.66
N SER A 57 -18.91 4.86 1.02
CA SER A 57 -20.18 4.40 0.44
C SER A 57 -20.03 3.65 -0.89
N PHE A 58 -18.85 3.66 -1.49
CA PHE A 58 -18.58 3.08 -2.81
C PHE A 58 -17.38 2.11 -2.83
N PRO A 59 -17.36 1.06 -1.99
CA PRO A 59 -16.20 0.16 -1.90
C PRO A 59 -15.93 -0.59 -3.22
N PHE A 60 -16.96 -0.89 -3.99
CA PHE A 60 -16.82 -1.50 -5.31
C PHE A 60 -16.10 -0.58 -6.31
N LEU A 61 -16.39 0.72 -6.31
CA LEU A 61 -15.69 1.69 -7.14
C LEU A 61 -14.19 1.73 -6.78
N LEU A 62 -13.85 1.71 -5.49
CA LEU A 62 -12.46 1.65 -5.04
C LEU A 62 -11.75 0.36 -5.49
N SER A 63 -12.47 -0.74 -5.58
CA SER A 63 -11.94 -2.01 -6.11
C SER A 63 -11.60 -1.87 -7.60
N ILE A 64 -12.49 -1.27 -8.40
CA ILE A 64 -12.26 -1.00 -9.82
C ILE A 64 -11.07 -0.05 -10.01
N ILE A 65 -10.98 1.02 -9.22
CA ILE A 65 -9.87 1.97 -9.27
C ILE A 65 -8.55 1.25 -8.99
N SER A 66 -8.47 0.43 -7.94
CA SER A 66 -7.26 -0.33 -7.61
C SER A 66 -6.83 -1.27 -8.74
N LEU A 67 -7.80 -1.96 -9.37
CA LEU A 67 -7.54 -2.83 -10.52
C LEU A 67 -7.00 -2.04 -11.71
N THR A 68 -7.65 -0.94 -12.03
CA THR A 68 -7.28 -0.08 -13.17
C THR A 68 -5.86 0.47 -12.97
N VAL A 69 -5.56 0.99 -11.78
CA VAL A 69 -4.21 1.51 -11.46
C VAL A 69 -3.17 0.41 -11.57
N ALA A 70 -3.44 -0.78 -11.01
CA ALA A 70 -2.51 -1.92 -11.10
C ALA A 70 -2.26 -2.32 -12.56
N LEU A 71 -3.31 -2.42 -13.38
CA LEU A 71 -3.20 -2.75 -14.79
C LEU A 71 -2.39 -1.71 -15.58
N VAL A 72 -2.69 -0.43 -15.38
CA VAL A 72 -1.95 0.67 -16.03
C VAL A 72 -0.46 0.62 -15.65
N LEU A 73 -0.13 0.41 -14.36
CA LEU A 73 1.26 0.29 -13.91
C LEU A 73 1.95 -0.93 -14.54
N ILE A 74 1.29 -2.08 -14.61
CA ILE A 74 1.85 -3.28 -15.24
C ILE A 74 2.12 -3.04 -16.73
N LEU A 75 1.16 -2.50 -17.46
CA LEU A 75 1.32 -2.15 -18.88
C LEU A 75 2.48 -1.16 -19.08
N TRP A 76 2.57 -0.15 -18.21
CA TRP A 76 3.68 0.81 -18.26
C TRP A 76 5.04 0.17 -17.98
N ILE A 77 5.12 -0.74 -17.00
CA ILE A 77 6.35 -1.48 -16.68
C ILE A 77 6.83 -2.28 -17.91
N TYR A 78 5.91 -2.92 -18.64
CA TYR A 78 6.28 -3.72 -19.81
C TYR A 78 6.47 -2.90 -21.09
N SER A 79 5.96 -1.67 -21.17
CA SER A 79 6.14 -0.78 -22.32
C SER A 79 7.56 -0.19 -22.43
N ARG A 80 8.40 -0.33 -21.39
CA ARG A 80 9.75 0.22 -21.34
C ARG A 80 10.80 -0.85 -21.14
N SER A 81 11.94 -0.70 -21.80
CA SER A 81 13.09 -1.63 -21.70
C SER A 81 13.82 -1.53 -20.34
N SER A 82 13.84 -0.34 -19.74
CA SER A 82 14.50 -0.10 -18.45
C SER A 82 13.98 1.16 -17.75
N PHE A 83 14.21 1.20 -16.45
CA PHE A 83 13.86 2.31 -15.57
C PHE A 83 15.12 2.74 -14.81
N ASN A 84 15.22 4.03 -14.48
CA ASN A 84 16.21 4.49 -13.51
C ASN A 84 15.88 3.93 -12.12
N TYR A 85 16.81 4.06 -11.18
CA TYR A 85 16.72 3.41 -9.89
C TYR A 85 15.52 3.89 -9.05
N TYR A 86 15.37 5.22 -8.89
CA TYR A 86 14.29 5.80 -8.08
C TYR A 86 12.91 5.55 -8.69
N ASN A 87 12.79 5.70 -10.00
CA ASN A 87 11.54 5.43 -10.71
C ASN A 87 11.11 3.98 -10.57
N ALA A 88 12.05 3.05 -10.72
CA ALA A 88 11.80 1.62 -10.58
C ALA A 88 11.34 1.24 -9.16
N LEU A 89 11.99 1.79 -8.12
CA LEU A 89 11.56 1.58 -6.74
C LEU A 89 10.17 2.18 -6.50
N GLY A 90 9.95 3.43 -6.92
CA GLY A 90 8.65 4.10 -6.77
C GLY A 90 7.51 3.30 -7.40
N ILE A 91 7.67 2.84 -8.66
CA ILE A 91 6.66 2.01 -9.33
C ILE A 91 6.47 0.68 -8.61
N GLY A 92 7.55 0.02 -8.17
CA GLY A 92 7.48 -1.26 -7.47
C GLY A 92 6.70 -1.17 -6.16
N PHE A 93 6.99 -0.14 -5.35
CA PHE A 93 6.28 0.12 -4.10
C PHE A 93 4.81 0.53 -4.35
N LEU A 94 4.55 1.37 -5.36
CA LEU A 94 3.20 1.78 -5.71
C LEU A 94 2.34 0.60 -6.16
N LEU A 95 2.85 -0.23 -7.06
CA LEU A 95 2.14 -1.40 -7.55
C LEU A 95 1.90 -2.41 -6.43
N GLY A 96 2.92 -2.69 -5.59
CA GLY A 96 2.79 -3.61 -4.46
C GLY A 96 1.73 -3.18 -3.45
N GLY A 97 1.74 -1.91 -3.05
CA GLY A 97 0.73 -1.34 -2.14
C GLY A 97 -0.68 -1.29 -2.77
N THR A 98 -0.77 -0.92 -4.06
CA THR A 98 -2.05 -0.93 -4.78
C THR A 98 -2.65 -2.34 -4.85
N LEU A 99 -1.83 -3.36 -5.13
CA LEU A 99 -2.27 -4.76 -5.15
C LEU A 99 -2.65 -5.24 -3.74
N GLY A 100 -1.90 -4.89 -2.70
CA GLY A 100 -2.19 -5.26 -1.33
C GLY A 100 -3.58 -4.80 -0.88
N ASN A 101 -3.88 -3.51 -1.01
CA ASN A 101 -5.20 -2.97 -0.69
C ASN A 101 -6.28 -3.36 -1.70
N GLY A 102 -5.91 -3.59 -2.97
CA GLY A 102 -6.82 -4.07 -4.01
C GLY A 102 -7.32 -5.48 -3.74
N LEU A 103 -6.43 -6.41 -3.38
CA LEU A 103 -6.77 -7.79 -3.02
C LEU A 103 -7.77 -7.86 -1.86
N ASP A 104 -7.59 -7.04 -0.84
CA ASP A 104 -8.53 -6.96 0.28
C ASP A 104 -9.92 -6.54 -0.21
N ARG A 105 -10.00 -5.46 -1.01
CA ARG A 105 -11.28 -4.97 -1.53
C ARG A 105 -12.00 -6.00 -2.41
N TRP A 106 -11.25 -6.75 -3.23
CA TRP A 106 -11.87 -7.77 -4.09
C TRP A 106 -12.35 -8.98 -3.32
N ARG A 107 -11.61 -9.40 -2.27
CA ARG A 107 -11.94 -10.60 -1.51
C ARG A 107 -12.92 -10.33 -0.38
N LEU A 108 -12.77 -9.19 0.29
CA LEU A 108 -13.46 -8.89 1.55
C LEU A 108 -14.49 -7.75 1.42
N GLY A 109 -14.38 -6.90 0.39
CA GLY A 109 -15.17 -5.68 0.25
C GLY A 109 -14.71 -4.51 1.14
N TYR A 110 -13.58 -4.67 1.85
CA TYR A 110 -12.96 -3.65 2.69
C TYR A 110 -11.45 -3.90 2.77
N VAL A 111 -10.70 -2.90 3.24
CA VAL A 111 -9.27 -3.03 3.54
C VAL A 111 -9.10 -3.31 5.02
N VAL A 112 -8.14 -4.19 5.36
CA VAL A 112 -7.76 -4.46 6.76
C VAL A 112 -6.69 -3.46 7.17
N ASP A 113 -7.07 -2.51 8.05
CA ASP A 113 -6.16 -1.56 8.69
C ASP A 113 -5.94 -1.96 10.14
N PHE A 114 -4.70 -1.82 10.64
CA PHE A 114 -4.40 -2.33 11.97
C PHE A 114 -3.32 -1.55 12.74
N ILE A 115 -2.60 -0.61 12.13
CA ILE A 115 -1.56 0.22 12.78
C ILE A 115 -2.19 1.53 13.21
N GLN A 116 -2.24 1.79 14.52
CA GLN A 116 -2.71 3.05 15.09
C GLN A 116 -1.59 3.78 15.82
N LEU A 117 -1.38 5.06 15.46
CA LEU A 117 -0.53 5.98 16.22
C LEU A 117 -1.33 6.54 17.38
N ILE A 118 -0.79 6.47 18.61
CA ILE A 118 -1.48 6.94 19.82
C ILE A 118 -1.35 8.46 20.02
N PRO A 119 -0.16 9.07 19.82
CA PRO A 119 0.06 10.48 20.13
C PRO A 119 -0.65 11.47 19.20
N VAL A 120 -1.10 11.00 18.03
CA VAL A 120 -1.68 11.85 16.98
C VAL A 120 -2.99 11.29 16.49
N ASN A 121 -3.92 12.19 16.15
CA ASN A 121 -5.17 11.78 15.52
C ASN A 121 -4.96 11.50 14.02
N PHE A 122 -4.35 10.35 13.73
CA PHE A 122 -4.06 9.88 12.38
C PHE A 122 -4.92 8.64 12.08
N PRO A 123 -5.45 8.50 10.85
CA PRO A 123 -6.20 7.31 10.45
C PRO A 123 -5.40 6.04 10.71
N ILE A 124 -6.09 4.96 11.04
CA ILE A 124 -5.48 3.63 11.15
C ILE A 124 -5.10 3.19 9.75
N PHE A 125 -3.94 2.58 9.58
CA PHE A 125 -3.35 2.23 8.30
C PHE A 125 -2.69 0.84 8.33
N ASN A 126 -2.13 0.41 7.21
CA ASN A 126 -1.48 -0.88 7.01
C ASN A 126 -0.15 -0.74 6.23
N PHE A 127 0.52 -1.85 5.92
CA PHE A 127 1.79 -1.84 5.18
C PHE A 127 1.64 -1.45 3.71
N ALA A 128 0.50 -1.70 3.07
CA ALA A 128 0.25 -1.21 1.71
C ALA A 128 0.25 0.32 1.66
N ASP A 129 -0.35 0.97 2.68
CA ASP A 129 -0.38 2.45 2.77
C ASP A 129 1.02 3.02 2.98
N ILE A 130 1.84 2.39 3.85
CA ILE A 130 3.25 2.75 4.03
C ILE A 130 3.98 2.62 2.70
N SER A 131 3.75 1.53 1.97
CA SER A 131 4.38 1.28 0.67
C SER A 131 4.03 2.35 -0.36
N ILE A 132 2.77 2.76 -0.43
CA ILE A 132 2.32 3.84 -1.32
C ILE A 132 3.01 5.17 -0.95
N ASN A 133 3.14 5.48 0.33
CA ASN A 133 3.86 6.68 0.77
C ASN A 133 5.36 6.63 0.41
N ILE A 134 6.02 5.49 0.60
CA ILE A 134 7.41 5.27 0.17
C ILE A 134 7.53 5.44 -1.35
N ALA A 135 6.56 4.94 -2.13
CA ALA A 135 6.53 5.12 -3.57
C ALA A 135 6.53 6.60 -3.97
N LEU A 136 5.71 7.42 -3.32
CA LEU A 136 5.67 8.86 -3.57
C LEU A 136 7.02 9.53 -3.32
N ILE A 137 7.72 9.15 -2.23
CA ILE A 137 9.06 9.66 -1.93
C ILE A 137 10.04 9.31 -3.05
N PHE A 138 10.07 8.04 -3.51
CA PHE A 138 10.97 7.64 -4.59
C PHE A 138 10.64 8.32 -5.93
N LEU A 139 9.37 8.50 -6.26
CA LEU A 139 8.95 9.21 -7.47
C LEU A 139 9.33 10.70 -7.41
N LEU A 140 9.22 11.33 -6.25
CA LEU A 140 9.70 12.71 -6.05
C LEU A 140 11.23 12.80 -6.20
N LEU A 141 11.98 11.87 -5.63
CA LEU A 141 13.44 11.80 -5.81
C LEU A 141 13.83 11.61 -7.29
N ASP A 142 13.05 10.82 -8.05
CA ASP A 142 13.26 10.68 -9.50
C ASP A 142 13.13 12.02 -10.24
N ILE A 143 12.09 12.78 -9.92
CA ILE A 143 11.85 14.10 -10.52
C ILE A 143 12.97 15.08 -10.18
N LEU A 144 13.37 15.12 -8.91
CA LEU A 144 14.42 16.01 -8.43
C LEU A 144 15.79 15.68 -9.00
N SER A 145 16.09 14.39 -9.19
CA SER A 145 17.36 13.93 -9.77
C SER A 145 17.51 14.33 -11.24
N LYS A 146 16.42 14.39 -12.00
CA LYS A 146 16.41 14.80 -13.41
C LYS A 146 16.59 16.32 -13.62
N LYS A 147 16.24 17.13 -12.62
CA LYS A 147 16.42 18.59 -12.71
C LYS A 147 17.86 19.07 -12.48
N ARG A 148 18.76 18.17 -12.07
CA ARG A 148 20.18 18.49 -11.79
C ARG A 148 21.14 18.23 -12.97
N ILE A 149 20.62 17.85 -14.13
CA ILE A 149 21.32 17.68 -15.40
C ILE A 149 20.84 18.78 -16.36
#